data_57476099d4a13a042313dd014e056326
#
_entry.id   57476099d4a13a042313dd014e056326
#
_cell.length_a   1.000
_cell.length_b   1.000
_cell.length_c   1.000
_cell.angle_alpha   90.00
_cell.angle_beta   90.00
_cell.angle_gamma   90.00
#
_symmetry.space_group_name_H-M   'P 1'
#
loop_
_entity.id
_entity.type
_entity.pdbx_description
1 polymer ?
#
loop_
_entity_poly.entity_id
_entity_poly.type
_entity_poly.pdbx_seq_one_letter_code
_entity_poly.pdbx_strand_id
1 'polypeptide(L)'
;MSNNHYHYLAFGPEAIARQRANGSYVAYGTHLERPDDGPDDLGARELRMIADATQFCLSTVTPAGWPYLQYRSGPAGFVGHLGGNTLRFVDLPGNNQFVTLGNLAADDRLAMFFVDYPRKQRLKVFGRGRVHEGERREIEVAVEAFDWNCSRSIIPRYDQQYLTELGRAYQEKAAAREAELTAEIERLRARVTELEQRPS
;
A
#
# COMPACT_ATOMS: atom_id res chain seq x y z
N MET A 1 -14.00 0.33 -12.01
CA MET A 1 -15.08 -0.64 -11.75
C MET A 1 -15.32 -0.63 -10.26
N SER A 2 -16.54 -0.79 -9.80
CA SER A 2 -16.89 -0.75 -8.38
C SER A 2 -16.50 -2.08 -7.76
N ASN A 3 -15.63 -2.08 -6.74
CA ASN A 3 -15.25 -3.26 -5.97
C ASN A 3 -16.45 -3.69 -5.11
N ASN A 4 -17.34 -4.47 -5.69
CA ASN A 4 -18.58 -4.84 -5.02
C ASN A 4 -18.39 -6.06 -4.12
N HIS A 5 -17.51 -6.98 -4.51
CA HIS A 5 -17.24 -8.23 -3.80
C HIS A 5 -16.72 -7.99 -2.37
N TYR A 6 -15.86 -6.97 -2.18
CA TYR A 6 -15.41 -6.60 -0.84
C TYR A 6 -16.58 -6.35 0.14
N HIS A 7 -17.63 -5.66 -0.31
CA HIS A 7 -18.78 -5.36 0.54
C HIS A 7 -19.57 -6.61 0.95
N TYR A 8 -19.66 -7.59 0.04
CA TYR A 8 -20.29 -8.89 0.33
C TYR A 8 -19.48 -9.69 1.37
N LEU A 9 -18.16 -9.63 1.30
CA LEU A 9 -17.31 -10.34 2.27
C LEU A 9 -17.20 -9.61 3.62
N ALA A 10 -17.29 -8.28 3.64
CA ALA A 10 -16.99 -7.48 4.82
C ALA A 10 -18.24 -7.06 5.62
N PHE A 11 -19.40 -6.90 4.98
CA PHE A 11 -20.58 -6.33 5.65
C PHE A 11 -21.59 -7.38 6.05
N GLY A 12 -21.57 -7.75 7.31
CA GLY A 12 -22.62 -8.57 7.92
C GLY A 12 -23.87 -7.75 8.27
N PRO A 13 -24.97 -8.43 8.68
CA PRO A 13 -26.26 -7.80 9.00
C PRO A 13 -26.15 -6.65 10.03
N GLU A 14 -25.33 -6.83 11.05
CA GLU A 14 -25.13 -5.82 12.10
C GLU A 14 -24.45 -4.55 11.58
N ALA A 15 -23.48 -4.68 10.66
CA ALA A 15 -22.85 -3.54 10.02
C ALA A 15 -23.86 -2.75 9.18
N ILE A 16 -24.68 -3.47 8.39
CA ILE A 16 -25.73 -2.89 7.56
C ILE A 16 -26.79 -2.18 8.42
N ALA A 17 -27.22 -2.79 9.53
CA ALA A 17 -28.18 -2.16 10.45
C ALA A 17 -27.63 -0.84 11.01
N ARG A 18 -26.35 -0.79 11.40
CA ARG A 18 -25.70 0.44 11.87
C ARG A 18 -25.54 1.49 10.77
N GLN A 19 -25.21 1.10 9.56
CA GLN A 19 -25.14 2.00 8.40
C GLN A 19 -26.50 2.65 8.11
N ARG A 20 -27.59 1.88 8.19
CA ARG A 20 -28.95 2.39 8.02
C ARG A 20 -29.32 3.36 9.14
N ALA A 21 -29.01 3.03 10.39
CA ALA A 21 -29.32 3.86 11.55
C ALA A 21 -28.64 5.22 11.53
N ASN A 22 -27.40 5.33 11.00
CA ASN A 22 -26.65 6.59 10.93
C ASN A 22 -26.65 7.26 9.55
N GLY A 23 -27.37 6.69 8.57
CA GLY A 23 -27.48 7.23 7.21
C GLY A 23 -26.33 6.93 6.28
N SER A 24 -25.26 6.23 6.72
CA SER A 24 -24.12 5.90 5.86
C SER A 24 -24.38 4.75 4.88
N TYR A 25 -25.53 4.09 4.97
CA TYR A 25 -25.94 3.04 4.04
C TYR A 25 -25.91 3.50 2.58
N VAL A 26 -26.30 4.76 2.32
CA VAL A 26 -26.28 5.36 0.97
C VAL A 26 -24.87 5.35 0.36
N ALA A 27 -23.83 5.50 1.19
CA ALA A 27 -22.45 5.53 0.73
C ALA A 27 -21.81 4.14 0.61
N TYR A 28 -22.24 3.18 1.43
CA TYR A 28 -21.55 1.88 1.55
C TYR A 28 -22.48 0.68 1.31
N GLY A 29 -23.68 0.70 1.86
CA GLY A 29 -24.59 -0.44 1.82
C GLY A 29 -25.29 -0.66 0.48
N THR A 30 -25.47 0.40 -0.31
CA THR A 30 -26.11 0.34 -1.64
C THR A 30 -25.33 -0.52 -2.63
N HIS A 31 -24.03 -0.76 -2.39
CA HIS A 31 -23.24 -1.70 -3.19
C HIS A 31 -23.82 -3.14 -3.12
N LEU A 32 -24.43 -3.51 -2.01
CA LEU A 32 -25.06 -4.82 -1.82
C LEU A 32 -26.41 -4.97 -2.53
N GLU A 33 -26.96 -3.91 -3.12
CA GLU A 33 -28.16 -3.94 -3.95
C GLU A 33 -27.89 -4.41 -5.38
N ARG A 34 -26.61 -4.51 -5.76
CA ARG A 34 -26.15 -5.03 -7.05
C ARG A 34 -25.75 -6.49 -6.88
N PRO A 35 -25.86 -7.32 -7.92
CA PRO A 35 -25.33 -8.67 -7.87
C PRO A 35 -23.86 -8.70 -7.50
N ASP A 36 -23.44 -9.75 -6.81
CA ASP A 36 -22.03 -10.04 -6.60
C ASP A 36 -21.44 -10.61 -7.90
N ASP A 37 -20.55 -9.87 -8.53
CA ASP A 37 -19.92 -10.25 -9.79
C ASP A 37 -18.67 -11.15 -9.57
N GLY A 38 -18.41 -11.56 -8.33
CA GLY A 38 -17.23 -12.35 -7.94
C GLY A 38 -15.99 -11.49 -7.66
N PRO A 39 -14.80 -12.07 -7.69
CA PRO A 39 -13.58 -11.42 -7.24
C PRO A 39 -13.31 -10.06 -7.89
N ASP A 40 -12.88 -9.10 -7.08
CA ASP A 40 -12.46 -7.77 -7.55
C ASP A 40 -11.11 -7.87 -8.28
N ASP A 41 -11.01 -7.28 -9.47
CA ASP A 41 -9.77 -7.30 -10.26
C ASP A 41 -8.73 -6.28 -9.75
N LEU A 42 -7.51 -6.74 -9.48
CA LEU A 42 -6.39 -5.88 -9.13
C LEU A 42 -6.00 -4.98 -10.31
N GLY A 43 -6.18 -3.68 -10.12
CA GLY A 43 -5.78 -2.68 -11.11
C GLY A 43 -4.36 -2.15 -10.90
N ALA A 44 -3.93 -1.27 -11.78
CA ALA A 44 -2.59 -0.67 -11.74
C ALA A 44 -2.31 0.11 -10.43
N ARG A 45 -3.34 0.63 -9.77
CA ARG A 45 -3.22 1.36 -8.51
C ARG A 45 -2.88 0.42 -7.36
N GLU A 46 -3.61 -0.68 -7.25
CA GLU A 46 -3.43 -1.72 -6.23
C GLU A 46 -2.07 -2.38 -6.39
N LEU A 47 -1.73 -2.78 -7.61
CA LEU A 47 -0.45 -3.42 -7.94
C LEU A 47 0.74 -2.51 -7.62
N ARG A 48 0.64 -1.21 -7.87
CA ARG A 48 1.68 -0.24 -7.51
C ARG A 48 1.86 -0.13 -6.00
N MET A 49 0.76 0.00 -5.24
CA MET A 49 0.80 0.03 -3.78
C MET A 49 1.46 -1.22 -3.20
N ILE A 50 1.15 -2.40 -3.76
CA ILE A 50 1.70 -3.68 -3.33
C ILE A 50 3.20 -3.78 -3.71
N ALA A 51 3.57 -3.38 -4.92
CA ALA A 51 4.96 -3.43 -5.39
C ALA A 51 5.88 -2.46 -4.64
N ASP A 52 5.37 -1.26 -4.29
CA ASP A 52 6.14 -0.25 -3.55
C ASP A 52 6.24 -0.59 -2.04
N ALA A 53 5.39 -1.50 -1.54
CA ALA A 53 5.35 -1.83 -0.12
C ALA A 53 6.63 -2.54 0.34
N THR A 54 7.16 -2.12 1.48
CA THR A 54 8.27 -2.78 2.19
C THR A 54 7.78 -3.57 3.39
N GLN A 55 6.49 -3.52 3.68
CA GLN A 55 5.86 -4.21 4.80
C GLN A 55 4.36 -4.38 4.59
N PHE A 56 3.79 -5.40 5.22
CA PHE A 56 2.35 -5.55 5.41
C PHE A 56 2.03 -6.37 6.65
N CYS A 57 0.81 -6.26 7.16
CA CYS A 57 0.30 -7.16 8.17
C CYS A 57 -0.50 -8.28 7.49
N LEU A 58 -0.17 -9.53 7.80
CA LEU A 58 -0.88 -10.71 7.36
C LEU A 58 -1.78 -11.22 8.48
N SER A 59 -3.07 -11.36 8.21
CA SER A 59 -4.01 -12.02 9.12
C SER A 59 -4.42 -13.36 8.55
N THR A 60 -4.50 -14.38 9.40
CA THR A 60 -5.00 -15.73 9.12
C THR A 60 -5.90 -16.18 10.26
N VAL A 61 -6.62 -17.29 10.10
CA VAL A 61 -7.53 -17.82 11.12
C VAL A 61 -6.92 -19.07 11.74
N THR A 62 -6.80 -19.09 13.07
CA THR A 62 -6.31 -20.30 13.77
C THR A 62 -7.37 -21.42 13.72
N PRO A 63 -6.97 -22.72 13.91
CA PRO A 63 -7.91 -23.83 13.99
C PRO A 63 -8.98 -23.65 15.08
N ALA A 64 -8.69 -22.83 16.11
CA ALA A 64 -9.64 -22.48 17.18
C ALA A 64 -10.54 -21.28 16.81
N GLY A 65 -10.46 -20.76 15.56
CA GLY A 65 -11.28 -19.66 15.07
C GLY A 65 -10.79 -18.25 15.46
N TRP A 66 -9.61 -18.12 16.05
CA TRP A 66 -9.06 -16.81 16.40
C TRP A 66 -8.40 -16.12 15.21
N PRO A 67 -8.59 -14.81 15.03
CA PRO A 67 -7.80 -14.04 14.07
C PRO A 67 -6.34 -13.96 14.58
N TYR A 68 -5.41 -14.38 13.75
CA TYR A 68 -3.97 -14.29 14.00
C TYR A 68 -3.36 -13.23 13.10
N LEU A 69 -2.49 -12.39 13.64
CA LEU A 69 -1.87 -11.30 12.92
C LEU A 69 -0.34 -11.43 12.97
N GLN A 70 0.32 -11.25 11.85
CA GLN A 70 1.76 -11.27 11.74
C GLN A 70 2.26 -10.14 10.83
N TYR A 71 3.34 -9.48 11.26
CA TYR A 71 4.07 -8.50 10.47
C TYR A 71 4.98 -9.21 9.46
N ARG A 72 4.97 -8.75 8.22
CA ARG A 72 5.83 -9.21 7.14
C ARG A 72 6.55 -8.01 6.52
N SER A 73 7.83 -8.15 6.20
CA SER A 73 8.63 -7.09 5.58
C SER A 73 9.66 -7.65 4.61
N GLY A 74 10.09 -6.81 3.69
CA GLY A 74 11.10 -7.10 2.69
C GLY A 74 11.43 -5.83 1.88
N PRO A 75 12.36 -5.90 0.93
CA PRO A 75 12.59 -4.81 0.00
C PRO A 75 11.34 -4.57 -0.87
N ALA A 76 11.21 -3.38 -1.45
CA ALA A 76 10.15 -3.12 -2.43
C ALA A 76 10.15 -4.22 -3.52
N GLY A 77 8.97 -4.69 -3.90
CA GLY A 77 8.81 -5.83 -4.79
C GLY A 77 8.87 -7.21 -4.13
N PHE A 78 9.02 -7.30 -2.79
CA PHE A 78 9.04 -8.60 -2.10
C PHE A 78 7.68 -9.33 -2.16
N VAL A 79 6.61 -8.63 -2.44
CA VAL A 79 5.32 -9.20 -2.85
C VAL A 79 5.23 -9.08 -4.37
N GLY A 80 5.40 -10.20 -5.06
CA GLY A 80 5.33 -10.30 -6.51
C GLY A 80 3.90 -10.47 -7.02
N HIS A 81 3.61 -9.97 -8.22
CA HIS A 81 2.38 -10.21 -8.96
C HIS A 81 2.63 -11.26 -10.05
N LEU A 82 1.86 -12.34 -10.06
CA LEU A 82 2.00 -13.45 -11.01
C LEU A 82 1.06 -13.37 -12.22
N GLY A 83 0.25 -12.32 -12.27
CA GLY A 83 -0.79 -12.14 -13.28
C GLY A 83 -2.19 -12.34 -12.71
N GLY A 84 -3.20 -11.73 -13.35
CA GLY A 84 -4.58 -11.73 -12.85
C GLY A 84 -4.67 -11.23 -11.41
N ASN A 85 -5.35 -11.98 -10.57
CA ASN A 85 -5.51 -11.68 -9.13
C ASN A 85 -4.54 -12.46 -8.25
N THR A 86 -3.37 -12.89 -8.75
CA THR A 86 -2.46 -13.75 -8.00
C THR A 86 -1.23 -12.99 -7.53
N LEU A 87 -1.03 -12.97 -6.22
CA LEU A 87 0.16 -12.42 -5.56
C LEU A 87 1.02 -13.56 -4.99
N ARG A 88 2.30 -13.29 -4.76
CA ARG A 88 3.22 -14.24 -4.12
C ARG A 88 4.27 -13.53 -3.28
N PHE A 89 4.61 -14.09 -2.13
CA PHE A 89 5.73 -13.62 -1.31
C PHE A 89 6.46 -14.78 -0.66
N VAL A 90 7.74 -14.57 -0.36
CA VAL A 90 8.57 -15.58 0.32
C VAL A 90 8.23 -15.60 1.81
N ASP A 91 8.01 -16.80 2.36
CA ASP A 91 7.89 -16.99 3.80
C ASP A 91 9.30 -17.10 4.40
N LEU A 92 9.84 -15.95 4.81
CA LEU A 92 11.19 -15.87 5.36
C LEU A 92 11.32 -16.69 6.66
N PRO A 93 12.50 -17.31 6.89
CA PRO A 93 12.80 -17.99 8.15
C PRO A 93 12.57 -17.08 9.35
N GLY A 94 11.91 -17.58 10.35
CA GLY A 94 11.58 -16.86 11.60
C GLY A 94 11.81 -17.74 12.83
N ASN A 95 10.96 -17.58 13.84
CA ASN A 95 11.05 -18.29 15.11
C ASN A 95 10.58 -19.77 15.05
N ASN A 96 10.29 -20.30 13.87
CA ASN A 96 9.84 -21.68 13.64
C ASN A 96 8.54 -22.09 14.36
N GLN A 97 7.69 -21.14 14.72
CA GLN A 97 6.38 -21.45 15.28
C GLN A 97 5.38 -21.97 14.21
N PHE A 98 5.63 -21.72 12.94
CA PHE A 98 4.84 -22.19 11.80
C PHE A 98 3.33 -21.89 11.87
N VAL A 99 2.93 -20.91 12.70
CA VAL A 99 1.50 -20.62 12.94
C VAL A 99 0.78 -20.25 11.65
N THR A 100 1.35 -19.36 10.82
CA THR A 100 0.74 -18.97 9.53
C THR A 100 0.54 -20.19 8.63
N LEU A 101 1.51 -21.09 8.56
CA LEU A 101 1.45 -22.29 7.70
C LEU A 101 0.39 -23.27 8.19
N GLY A 102 0.35 -23.50 9.51
CA GLY A 102 -0.68 -24.35 10.12
C GLY A 102 -2.08 -23.78 9.95
N ASN A 103 -2.22 -22.47 10.06
CA ASN A 103 -3.50 -21.79 9.83
C ASN A 103 -3.95 -21.97 8.38
N LEU A 104 -3.09 -21.69 7.39
CA LEU A 104 -3.41 -21.80 5.97
C LEU A 104 -3.68 -23.26 5.53
N ALA A 105 -3.13 -24.24 6.22
CA ALA A 105 -3.44 -25.65 5.97
C ALA A 105 -4.86 -26.03 6.45
N ALA A 106 -5.38 -25.35 7.47
CA ALA A 106 -6.71 -25.61 8.05
C ALA A 106 -7.80 -24.69 7.45
N ASP A 107 -7.46 -23.43 7.20
CA ASP A 107 -8.36 -22.40 6.65
C ASP A 107 -7.52 -21.49 5.75
N ASP A 108 -7.77 -21.53 4.46
CA ASP A 108 -6.98 -20.80 3.44
C ASP A 108 -7.28 -19.31 3.40
N ARG A 109 -8.30 -18.82 4.12
CA ARG A 109 -8.66 -17.41 4.17
C ARG A 109 -7.59 -16.59 4.86
N LEU A 110 -7.23 -15.48 4.23
CA LEU A 110 -6.30 -14.51 4.78
C LEU A 110 -6.71 -13.07 4.45
N ALA A 111 -6.13 -12.14 5.19
CA ALA A 111 -6.18 -10.73 4.85
C ALA A 111 -4.77 -10.14 4.88
N MET A 112 -4.47 -9.26 3.92
CA MET A 112 -3.25 -8.47 3.90
C MET A 112 -3.61 -6.99 4.11
N PHE A 113 -2.82 -6.30 4.93
CA PHE A 113 -3.03 -4.89 5.20
C PHE A 113 -1.75 -4.11 4.91
N PHE A 114 -1.77 -3.37 3.80
CA PHE A 114 -0.68 -2.51 3.36
C PHE A 114 -0.93 -1.07 3.84
N VAL A 115 0.13 -0.39 4.29
CA VAL A 115 0.07 1.02 4.70
C VAL A 115 1.24 1.78 4.11
N ASP A 116 0.94 2.80 3.30
CA ASP A 116 1.88 3.83 2.89
C ASP A 116 1.73 5.02 3.85
N TYR A 117 2.58 5.09 4.84
CA TYR A 117 2.52 6.12 5.87
C TYR A 117 2.81 7.53 5.32
N PRO A 118 3.83 7.74 4.46
CA PRO A 118 4.10 9.05 3.87
C PRO A 118 2.93 9.61 3.07
N ARG A 119 2.30 8.77 2.23
CA ARG A 119 1.16 9.18 1.40
C ARG A 119 -0.19 9.04 2.09
N LYS A 120 -0.22 8.52 3.33
CA LYS A 120 -1.43 8.29 4.12
C LYS A 120 -2.44 7.43 3.36
N GLN A 121 -1.98 6.38 2.72
CA GLN A 121 -2.80 5.42 2.00
C GLN A 121 -2.75 4.06 2.68
N ARG A 122 -3.82 3.31 2.56
CA ARG A 122 -3.89 1.93 3.04
C ARG A 122 -4.81 1.10 2.16
N LEU A 123 -4.36 -0.11 1.89
CA LEU A 123 -5.06 -1.12 1.11
C LEU A 123 -5.29 -2.35 1.97
N LYS A 124 -6.53 -2.80 2.07
CA LYS A 124 -6.90 -4.12 2.60
C LYS A 124 -7.11 -5.06 1.42
N VAL A 125 -6.63 -6.27 1.55
CA VAL A 125 -6.83 -7.33 0.56
C VAL A 125 -7.35 -8.55 1.28
N PHE A 126 -8.43 -9.14 0.81
CA PHE A 126 -8.91 -10.46 1.19
C PHE A 126 -8.52 -11.46 0.11
N GLY A 127 -8.15 -12.66 0.51
CA GLY A 127 -7.76 -13.69 -0.43
C GLY A 127 -7.63 -15.06 0.23
N ARG A 128 -7.25 -16.03 -0.62
CA ARG A 128 -6.96 -17.40 -0.21
C ARG A 128 -5.49 -17.70 -0.41
N GLY A 129 -4.87 -18.21 0.64
CA GLY A 129 -3.45 -18.51 0.69
C GLY A 129 -3.15 -19.98 0.42
N ARG A 130 -2.15 -20.21 -0.41
CA ARG A 130 -1.58 -21.55 -0.64
C ARG A 130 -0.09 -21.54 -0.38
N VAL A 131 0.37 -22.49 0.43
CA VAL A 131 1.79 -22.67 0.72
C VAL A 131 2.44 -23.53 -0.37
N HIS A 132 3.54 -23.05 -0.93
CA HIS A 132 4.40 -23.79 -1.84
C HIS A 132 5.72 -24.11 -1.13
N GLU A 133 5.97 -25.40 -0.90
CA GLU A 133 7.24 -25.88 -0.37
C GLU A 133 8.25 -26.03 -1.51
N GLY A 134 9.51 -25.64 -1.28
CA GLY A 134 10.59 -25.70 -2.26
C GLY A 134 11.91 -25.25 -1.64
N GLU A 135 12.90 -24.88 -2.45
CA GLU A 135 14.16 -24.29 -1.96
C GLU A 135 13.89 -23.05 -1.10
N ARG A 136 12.89 -22.28 -1.49
CA ARG A 136 12.31 -21.21 -0.68
C ARG A 136 10.83 -21.49 -0.56
N ARG A 137 10.34 -21.46 0.68
CA ARG A 137 8.90 -21.55 0.91
C ARG A 137 8.24 -20.23 0.51
N GLU A 138 7.17 -20.35 -0.24
CA GLU A 138 6.41 -19.20 -0.73
C GLU A 138 4.94 -19.33 -0.37
N ILE A 139 4.29 -18.21 -0.17
CA ILE A 139 2.85 -18.13 0.01
C ILE A 139 2.28 -17.43 -1.22
N GLU A 140 1.44 -18.15 -1.95
CA GLU A 140 0.65 -17.63 -3.05
C GLU A 140 -0.71 -17.21 -2.53
N VAL A 141 -1.21 -16.08 -3.02
CA VAL A 141 -2.49 -15.50 -2.60
C VAL A 141 -3.35 -15.26 -3.83
N ALA A 142 -4.46 -16.00 -3.91
CA ALA A 142 -5.53 -15.68 -4.83
C ALA A 142 -6.39 -14.57 -4.20
N VAL A 143 -6.32 -13.36 -4.74
CA VAL A 143 -7.07 -12.21 -4.25
C VAL A 143 -8.54 -12.34 -4.61
N GLU A 144 -9.41 -12.21 -3.63
CA GLU A 144 -10.86 -12.19 -3.81
C GLU A 144 -11.41 -10.75 -3.81
N ALA A 145 -10.93 -9.91 -2.90
CA ALA A 145 -11.45 -8.57 -2.77
C ALA A 145 -10.45 -7.61 -2.16
N PHE A 146 -10.66 -6.31 -2.40
CA PHE A 146 -9.85 -5.28 -1.75
C PHE A 146 -10.64 -4.00 -1.49
N ASP A 147 -10.13 -3.17 -0.58
CA ASP A 147 -10.72 -1.89 -0.22
C ASP A 147 -9.66 -0.84 0.13
N TRP A 148 -9.87 0.37 -0.39
CA TRP A 148 -9.11 1.56 -0.06
C TRP A 148 -9.77 2.35 1.06
N ASN A 149 -9.13 2.41 2.22
CA ASN A 149 -9.68 3.17 3.32
C ASN A 149 -9.29 4.65 3.30
N CYS A 150 -10.12 5.45 3.97
CA CYS A 150 -9.90 6.87 4.20
C CYS A 150 -8.54 7.14 4.89
N SER A 151 -7.86 8.22 4.48
CA SER A 151 -6.57 8.67 5.01
C SER A 151 -6.63 9.34 6.39
N ARG A 152 -7.82 9.63 6.92
CA ARG A 152 -8.03 10.51 8.10
C ARG A 152 -7.25 10.11 9.34
N SER A 153 -7.12 8.81 9.62
CA SER A 153 -6.53 8.31 10.88
C SER A 153 -5.11 7.80 10.73
N ILE A 154 -4.46 8.00 9.57
CA ILE A 154 -3.08 7.58 9.35
C ILE A 154 -2.16 8.71 9.82
N ILE A 155 -1.36 8.43 10.85
CA ILE A 155 -0.29 9.32 11.28
C ILE A 155 0.88 9.12 10.32
N PRO A 156 1.36 10.19 9.64
CA PRO A 156 2.52 10.09 8.75
C PRO A 156 3.74 9.56 9.51
N ARG A 157 4.44 8.63 8.90
CA ARG A 157 5.72 8.10 9.38
C ARG A 157 6.67 8.04 8.21
N TYR A 158 7.94 8.27 8.47
CA TYR A 158 9.00 8.31 7.46
C TYR A 158 10.11 7.40 7.96
N ASP A 159 10.55 6.47 7.12
CA ASP A 159 11.74 5.69 7.40
C ASP A 159 13.02 6.46 7.03
N GLN A 160 14.16 5.91 7.43
CA GLN A 160 15.45 6.56 7.21
C GLN A 160 15.78 6.69 5.72
N GLN A 161 15.39 5.71 4.90
CA GLN A 161 15.62 5.75 3.46
C GLN A 161 14.84 6.90 2.82
N TYR A 162 13.55 7.01 3.12
CA TYR A 162 12.70 8.11 2.63
C TYR A 162 13.27 9.49 2.99
N LEU A 163 13.70 9.66 4.26
CA LEU A 163 14.30 10.92 4.71
C LEU A 163 15.62 11.24 3.99
N THR A 164 16.42 10.21 3.72
CA THR A 164 17.68 10.36 2.98
C THR A 164 17.43 10.78 1.53
N GLU A 165 16.48 10.14 0.85
CA GLU A 165 16.09 10.47 -0.51
C GLU A 165 15.48 11.87 -0.60
N LEU A 166 14.62 12.23 0.34
CA LEU A 166 14.05 13.56 0.43
C LEU A 166 15.13 14.62 0.65
N GLY A 167 16.08 14.37 1.57
CA GLY A 167 17.20 15.26 1.84
C GLY A 167 18.06 15.48 0.60
N ARG A 168 18.37 14.41 -0.15
CA ARG A 168 19.11 14.50 -1.41
C ARG A 168 18.37 15.37 -2.43
N ALA A 169 17.10 15.11 -2.65
CA ALA A 169 16.28 15.89 -3.58
C ALA A 169 16.22 17.38 -3.22
N TYR A 170 16.16 17.70 -1.92
CA TYR A 170 16.24 19.09 -1.45
C TYR A 170 17.60 19.73 -1.71
N GLN A 171 18.70 19.01 -1.47
CA GLN A 171 20.06 19.51 -1.72
C GLN A 171 20.30 19.78 -3.21
N GLU A 172 19.87 18.87 -4.09
CA GLU A 172 19.96 19.02 -5.54
C GLU A 172 19.18 20.27 -6.01
N LYS A 173 17.96 20.44 -5.50
CA LYS A 173 17.15 21.61 -5.84
C LYS A 173 17.76 22.93 -5.31
N ALA A 174 18.32 22.91 -4.11
CA ALA A 174 18.99 24.07 -3.53
C ALA A 174 20.24 24.45 -4.33
N ALA A 175 21.07 23.47 -4.69
CA ALA A 175 22.28 23.69 -5.51
C ALA A 175 21.93 24.24 -6.91
N ALA A 176 20.90 23.70 -7.56
CA ALA A 176 20.41 24.22 -8.84
C ALA A 176 19.96 25.67 -8.72
N ARG A 177 19.23 26.01 -7.65
CA ARG A 177 18.78 27.38 -7.42
C ARG A 177 19.92 28.34 -7.11
N GLU A 178 20.92 27.92 -6.35
CA GLU A 178 22.13 28.69 -6.06
C GLU A 178 22.91 28.99 -7.34
N ALA A 179 23.11 27.99 -8.21
CA ALA A 179 23.77 28.17 -9.50
C ALA A 179 23.03 29.19 -10.39
N GLU A 180 21.69 29.10 -10.45
CA GLU A 180 20.86 30.04 -11.20
C GLU A 180 21.00 31.48 -10.69
N LEU A 181 20.94 31.66 -9.36
CA LEU A 181 21.12 32.97 -8.73
C LEU A 181 22.51 33.55 -8.93
N THR A 182 23.55 32.71 -8.83
CA THR A 182 24.94 33.11 -9.08
C THR A 182 25.12 33.60 -10.52
N ALA A 183 24.59 32.86 -11.50
CA ALA A 183 24.62 33.27 -12.89
C ALA A 183 23.87 34.60 -13.15
N GLU A 184 22.75 34.81 -12.46
CA GLU A 184 21.99 36.07 -12.55
C GLU A 184 22.78 37.22 -11.94
N ILE A 185 23.40 37.01 -10.77
CA ILE A 185 24.27 38.01 -10.13
C ILE A 185 25.42 38.44 -11.06
N GLU A 186 26.07 37.50 -11.69
CA GLU A 186 27.17 37.79 -12.65
C GLU A 186 26.68 38.59 -13.85
N ARG A 187 25.51 38.20 -14.40
CA ARG A 187 24.88 38.92 -15.50
C ARG A 187 24.54 40.39 -15.13
N LEU A 188 23.96 40.55 -13.93
CA LEU A 188 23.62 41.90 -13.45
C LEU A 188 24.85 42.76 -13.17
N ARG A 189 25.91 42.17 -12.60
CA ARG A 189 27.20 42.86 -12.39
C ARG A 189 27.83 43.31 -13.71
N ALA A 190 27.84 42.44 -14.72
CA ALA A 190 28.34 42.79 -16.05
C ALA A 190 27.52 43.97 -16.65
N ARG A 191 26.22 43.94 -16.47
CA ARG A 191 25.30 44.98 -16.98
C ARG A 191 25.54 46.30 -16.26
N VAL A 192 25.75 46.32 -14.96
CA VAL A 192 26.09 47.53 -14.18
C VAL A 192 27.40 48.11 -14.71
N THR A 193 28.45 47.31 -14.85
CA THR A 193 29.74 47.77 -15.38
C THR A 193 29.60 48.38 -16.79
N GLU A 194 28.80 47.76 -17.67
CA GLU A 194 28.55 48.32 -19.00
C GLU A 194 27.85 49.72 -18.93
N LEU A 195 26.90 49.86 -18.03
CA LEU A 195 26.18 51.14 -17.84
C LEU A 195 27.05 52.25 -17.27
N GLU A 196 27.96 51.90 -16.33
CA GLU A 196 28.90 52.86 -15.72
C GLU A 196 29.96 53.36 -16.72
N GLN A 197 30.28 52.57 -17.73
CA GLN A 197 31.28 52.92 -18.78
C GLN A 197 30.66 53.70 -19.95
N ARG A 198 29.35 53.95 -19.98
CA ARG A 198 28.74 54.75 -21.04
C ARG A 198 29.04 56.26 -20.82
N PRO A 199 29.74 56.91 -21.80
CA PRO A 199 29.96 58.35 -21.71
C PRO A 199 28.65 59.07 -21.77
N SER A 200 28.53 60.16 -20.98
CA SER A 200 27.43 61.12 -20.95
C SER A 200 27.30 61.89 -22.24
#